data_40f9c4f122f37c79d4c3580b09f5c946
#
_entry.id   40f9c4f122f37c79d4c3580b09f5c946
#
_cell.length_a   1.000
_cell.length_b   1.000
_cell.length_c   1.000
_cell.angle_alpha   90.00
_cell.angle_beta   90.00
_cell.angle_gamma   90.00
#
_symmetry.space_group_name_H-M   'P 1'
#
loop_
_entity.id
_entity.type
_entity.pdbx_description
1 polymer ?
#
loop_
_entity_poly.entity_id
_entity_poly.type
_entity_poly.pdbx_seq_one_letter_code
_entity_poly.pdbx_strand_id
1 'polypeptide(L)'
;MHTENWGSIEEVVNAPVENVAGDATWPSVLCMWLTLPLNLIQGCIGGLCRFAMAFFVLGCYCCRCIPGWICCAAMASVKCGRPCILAPSWWRYVLGGFIALLANSRSRLALFIWEWEAFGKGDHYWHGEGYWSVTYEECSTITKSQQKRRSAFACIEACVPDLFASNILLFLPTGGPESEWAAIRKVLHAAMLDRGAYHYTERLQKLSSQLSAEWPEPKLTDFDDTEKLRLMVVKCIFFMIFGIWLDDNDALILRKWRDYAVFFVLPRLIHRFIFNFAIGRVKQLRVDTVGVIEKHGLQQMFVDMNKNLPEKYRRPTDVKLCDEIMFAVGFAGIGGTSACCETVGAFLQRKIPEEASAHLISFEKYPTTEDMLEAYKASPVKYIKESCRIDPPVTSCTRVDPDERELLFKGIPYTMPPETLNQYVISMANRDTKIFEKPDVFDPTRKELDQALTWNGAFGTPNEETVYPRICPGRFLALDVAQAIVGHVVGIKDDGRDARMFC
;
A
#
# COMPACT_ATOMS: atom_id res chain seq x y z
N MET A 1 -36.38 1.42 11.33
CA MET A 1 -35.51 1.14 12.50
C MET A 1 -34.69 2.40 12.73
N HIS A 2 -34.76 3.00 13.91
CA HIS A 2 -34.02 4.22 14.20
C HIS A 2 -32.56 3.89 14.46
N THR A 3 -31.67 4.48 13.66
CA THR A 3 -30.22 4.47 13.86
C THR A 3 -29.86 5.55 14.88
N GLU A 4 -30.35 5.40 16.13
CA GLU A 4 -30.27 6.43 17.18
C GLU A 4 -28.83 6.91 17.47
N ASN A 5 -27.80 6.12 17.12
CA ASN A 5 -26.41 6.44 17.38
C ASN A 5 -25.58 6.68 16.09
N TRP A 6 -26.25 6.85 14.93
CA TRP A 6 -25.52 7.00 13.66
C TRP A 6 -24.60 8.22 13.66
N GLY A 7 -25.12 9.39 14.01
CA GLY A 7 -24.37 10.64 14.10
C GLY A 7 -24.17 11.37 12.77
N SER A 8 -23.49 12.50 12.82
CA SER A 8 -23.15 13.32 11.65
C SER A 8 -21.70 13.09 11.21
N ILE A 9 -21.50 12.83 9.93
CA ILE A 9 -20.14 12.70 9.35
C ILE A 9 -19.38 14.02 9.39
N GLU A 10 -20.06 15.15 9.25
CA GLU A 10 -19.43 16.47 9.28
C GLU A 10 -18.80 16.75 10.64
N GLU A 11 -19.49 16.37 11.73
CA GLU A 11 -18.95 16.47 13.09
C GLU A 11 -17.73 15.55 13.25
N VAL A 12 -17.79 14.33 12.74
CA VAL A 12 -16.69 13.35 12.81
C VAL A 12 -15.46 13.82 12.04
N VAL A 13 -15.65 14.31 10.82
CA VAL A 13 -14.54 14.74 9.93
C VAL A 13 -13.91 16.05 10.40
N ASN A 14 -14.69 16.91 11.08
CA ASN A 14 -14.21 18.20 11.60
C ASN A 14 -13.89 18.16 13.10
N ALA A 15 -14.13 17.03 13.79
CA ALA A 15 -13.76 16.91 15.20
C ALA A 15 -12.27 17.17 15.40
N PRO A 16 -11.89 17.95 16.43
CA PRO A 16 -10.47 18.11 16.76
C PRO A 16 -9.92 16.73 17.16
N VAL A 17 -8.82 16.35 16.56
CA VAL A 17 -8.13 15.11 16.93
C VAL A 17 -7.52 15.32 18.29
N GLU A 18 -7.96 14.56 19.29
CA GLU A 18 -7.25 14.49 20.56
C GLU A 18 -5.82 14.02 20.27
N ASN A 19 -4.85 14.85 20.64
CA ASN A 19 -3.43 14.61 20.39
C ASN A 19 -2.97 13.32 21.09
N VAL A 20 -3.00 12.22 20.37
CA VAL A 20 -2.39 10.96 20.81
C VAL A 20 -0.90 10.89 20.43
N ALA A 21 -0.45 11.80 19.57
CA ALA A 21 0.97 12.03 19.35
C ALA A 21 1.51 12.83 20.54
N GLY A 22 2.29 12.19 21.40
CA GLY A 22 2.92 12.85 22.53
C GLY A 22 3.54 14.18 22.10
N ASP A 23 3.13 15.21 22.75
CA ASP A 23 3.65 16.56 22.87
C ASP A 23 4.62 17.07 21.81
N ALA A 24 4.15 17.29 20.59
CA ALA A 24 4.77 18.35 19.79
C ALA A 24 4.29 19.69 20.36
N THR A 25 4.88 20.06 21.48
CA THR A 25 4.56 21.31 22.16
C THR A 25 4.85 22.49 21.24
N TRP A 26 4.02 23.54 21.32
CA TRP A 26 4.22 24.81 20.61
C TRP A 26 5.69 25.32 20.63
N PRO A 27 6.51 25.12 21.65
CA PRO A 27 7.93 25.43 21.65
C PRO A 27 8.74 24.70 20.58
N SER A 28 8.44 23.44 20.26
CA SER A 28 9.16 22.70 19.21
C SER A 28 8.81 23.19 17.81
N VAL A 29 7.55 23.60 17.61
CA VAL A 29 7.11 24.24 16.36
C VAL A 29 7.73 25.63 16.22
N LEU A 30 7.79 26.42 17.29
CA LEU A 30 8.44 27.74 17.30
C LEU A 30 9.95 27.63 17.08
N CYS A 31 10.60 26.67 17.70
CA CYS A 31 12.03 26.40 17.51
C CYS A 31 12.29 25.97 16.06
N MET A 32 11.43 25.18 15.46
CA MET A 32 11.50 24.81 14.05
C MET A 32 11.36 26.01 13.13
N TRP A 33 10.48 26.98 13.45
CA TRP A 33 10.31 28.22 12.69
C TRP A 33 11.48 29.20 12.85
N LEU A 34 12.04 29.29 14.04
CA LEU A 34 13.23 30.14 14.32
C LEU A 34 14.52 29.57 13.72
N THR A 35 14.63 28.25 13.63
CA THR A 35 15.78 27.59 12.98
C THR A 35 15.58 27.41 11.46
N LEU A 36 14.35 27.61 10.94
CA LEU A 36 14.04 27.46 9.53
C LEU A 36 14.94 28.33 8.61
N PRO A 37 15.20 29.62 8.89
CA PRO A 37 16.10 30.43 8.06
C PRO A 37 17.55 29.91 8.03
N LEU A 38 18.06 29.48 9.19
CA LEU A 38 19.41 28.90 9.29
C LEU A 38 19.49 27.55 8.59
N ASN A 39 18.48 26.71 8.74
CA ASN A 39 18.35 25.43 8.05
C ASN A 39 18.11 25.62 6.53
N LEU A 40 17.42 26.67 6.12
CA LEU A 40 17.25 27.04 4.71
C LEU A 40 18.57 27.54 4.10
N ILE A 41 19.34 28.37 4.79
CA ILE A 41 20.62 28.87 4.29
C ILE A 41 21.65 27.73 4.20
N GLN A 42 21.77 26.89 5.23
CA GLN A 42 22.60 25.68 5.19
C GLN A 42 22.07 24.66 4.18
N GLY A 43 20.75 24.51 4.10
CA GLY A 43 20.06 23.66 3.14
C GLY A 43 20.20 24.18 1.70
N CYS A 44 20.21 25.50 1.47
CA CYS A 44 20.40 26.07 0.14
C CYS A 44 21.81 25.84 -0.38
N ILE A 45 22.86 26.04 0.42
CA ILE A 45 24.25 25.82 -0.01
C ILE A 45 24.51 24.31 -0.20
N GLY A 46 24.14 23.47 0.75
CA GLY A 46 24.19 22.01 0.61
C GLY A 46 23.19 21.48 -0.43
N GLY A 47 22.04 22.12 -0.57
CA GLY A 47 21.00 21.79 -1.52
C GLY A 47 21.34 22.15 -2.97
N LEU A 48 21.99 23.29 -3.22
CA LEU A 48 22.48 23.66 -4.55
C LEU A 48 23.56 22.68 -5.04
N CYS A 49 24.49 22.30 -4.17
CA CYS A 49 25.50 21.30 -4.52
C CYS A 49 24.88 19.91 -4.76
N ARG A 50 23.84 19.55 -4.00
CA ARG A 50 23.14 18.26 -4.16
C ARG A 50 22.16 18.26 -5.30
N PHE A 51 21.50 19.37 -5.55
CA PHE A 51 20.63 19.57 -6.70
C PHE A 51 21.44 19.50 -8.00
N ALA A 52 22.59 20.16 -8.06
CA ALA A 52 23.52 20.05 -9.19
C ALA A 52 24.02 18.61 -9.37
N MET A 53 24.36 17.92 -8.26
CA MET A 53 24.75 16.51 -8.29
C MET A 53 23.59 15.58 -8.65
N ALA A 54 22.39 15.84 -8.15
CA ALA A 54 21.21 15.05 -8.49
C ALA A 54 20.80 15.24 -9.96
N PHE A 55 20.92 16.46 -10.48
CA PHE A 55 20.75 16.74 -11.93
C PHE A 55 21.81 16.04 -12.77
N PHE A 56 23.05 16.03 -12.30
CA PHE A 56 24.14 15.31 -12.96
C PHE A 56 23.88 13.79 -12.94
N VAL A 57 23.48 13.23 -11.79
CA VAL A 57 23.11 11.82 -11.65
C VAL A 57 21.90 11.46 -12.50
N LEU A 58 20.88 12.30 -12.52
CA LEU A 58 19.69 12.12 -13.35
C LEU A 58 20.05 12.21 -14.85
N GLY A 59 20.87 13.20 -15.23
CA GLY A 59 21.39 13.31 -16.58
C GLY A 59 22.22 12.11 -17.01
N CYS A 60 23.03 11.57 -16.11
CA CYS A 60 23.82 10.35 -16.35
C CYS A 60 22.94 9.11 -16.46
N TYR A 61 21.89 9.02 -15.67
CA TYR A 61 20.90 7.93 -15.72
C TYR A 61 20.12 7.94 -17.05
N CYS A 62 19.63 9.12 -17.45
CA CYS A 62 18.90 9.30 -18.70
C CYS A 62 19.79 9.08 -19.94
N CYS A 63 21.07 9.45 -19.88
CA CYS A 63 21.99 9.32 -21.02
C CYS A 63 22.74 8.01 -21.09
N ARG A 64 22.66 7.12 -20.09
CA ARG A 64 23.42 5.85 -19.99
C ARG A 64 24.93 5.98 -20.26
N CYS A 65 25.48 7.21 -20.19
CA CYS A 65 26.81 7.55 -20.66
C CYS A 65 27.89 7.40 -19.58
N ILE A 66 27.51 7.27 -18.30
CA ILE A 66 28.47 7.17 -17.19
C ILE A 66 28.28 5.84 -16.47
N PRO A 67 29.35 5.06 -16.25
CA PRO A 67 29.26 3.82 -15.50
C PRO A 67 28.65 4.03 -14.10
N GLY A 68 27.72 3.16 -13.70
CA GLY A 68 26.99 3.27 -12.44
C GLY A 68 27.87 3.44 -11.20
N TRP A 69 29.14 2.94 -11.25
CA TRP A 69 30.11 3.10 -10.16
C TRP A 69 30.53 4.56 -9.92
N ILE A 70 30.54 5.44 -10.94
CA ILE A 70 30.84 6.87 -10.76
C ILE A 70 29.66 7.55 -10.05
N CYS A 71 28.44 7.20 -10.42
CA CYS A 71 27.25 7.68 -9.71
C CYS A 71 27.23 7.18 -8.25
N CYS A 72 27.59 5.91 -8.04
CA CYS A 72 27.72 5.33 -6.70
C CYS A 72 28.83 6.00 -5.89
N ALA A 73 29.98 6.31 -6.50
CA ALA A 73 31.09 7.00 -5.83
C ALA A 73 30.73 8.44 -5.48
N ALA A 74 30.03 9.16 -6.38
CA ALA A 74 29.55 10.52 -6.12
C ALA A 74 28.50 10.54 -4.98
N MET A 75 27.59 9.58 -4.97
CA MET A 75 26.61 9.42 -3.88
C MET A 75 27.25 8.96 -2.58
N ALA A 76 28.25 8.07 -2.63
CA ALA A 76 29.01 7.63 -1.45
C ALA A 76 29.86 8.75 -0.84
N SER A 77 30.43 9.64 -1.67
CA SER A 77 31.22 10.79 -1.19
C SER A 77 30.34 11.84 -0.50
N VAL A 78 29.07 11.94 -0.86
CA VAL A 78 28.08 12.79 -0.15
C VAL A 78 27.69 12.18 1.20
N LYS A 79 27.96 10.89 1.40
CA LYS A 79 27.76 10.16 2.64
C LYS A 79 29.08 9.94 3.36
N CYS A 80 29.69 11.02 3.84
CA CYS A 80 30.64 10.88 4.93
C CYS A 80 29.97 10.11 6.07
N GLY A 81 30.39 8.86 6.27
CA GLY A 81 30.22 7.87 7.31
C GLY A 81 29.42 8.09 8.59
N ARG A 82 28.76 9.20 8.72
CA ARG A 82 27.77 9.45 9.78
C ARG A 82 26.54 10.01 9.11
N PRO A 83 25.33 9.61 9.52
CA PRO A 83 24.16 10.38 9.16
C PRO A 83 24.48 11.79 9.57
N CYS A 84 24.74 12.65 8.57
CA CYS A 84 25.07 14.02 8.84
C CYS A 84 23.80 14.60 9.44
N ILE A 85 23.79 14.77 10.75
CA ILE A 85 22.70 15.35 11.54
C ILE A 85 22.20 16.67 10.94
N LEU A 86 23.06 17.31 10.14
CA LEU A 86 22.86 18.60 9.48
C LEU A 86 22.32 18.50 8.03
N ALA A 87 22.22 17.31 7.46
CA ALA A 87 21.61 17.20 6.13
C ALA A 87 20.14 16.84 6.29
N PRO A 88 19.21 17.79 6.11
CA PRO A 88 17.80 17.47 6.26
C PRO A 88 17.46 16.33 5.30
N SER A 89 17.09 15.22 5.86
CA SER A 89 16.63 14.02 5.20
C SER A 89 15.46 14.28 4.24
N TRP A 90 14.75 15.38 4.46
CA TRP A 90 13.61 15.80 3.65
C TRP A 90 13.94 16.06 2.17
N TRP A 91 15.17 16.47 1.80
CA TRP A 91 15.55 16.60 0.40
C TRP A 91 15.56 15.27 -0.35
N ARG A 92 15.89 14.21 0.32
CA ARG A 92 15.82 12.86 -0.25
C ARG A 92 14.38 12.42 -0.44
N TYR A 93 13.49 12.76 0.50
CA TYR A 93 12.06 12.56 0.32
C TYR A 93 11.49 13.40 -0.82
N VAL A 94 11.88 14.67 -0.92
CA VAL A 94 11.43 15.55 -2.00
C VAL A 94 11.96 15.04 -3.33
N LEU A 95 13.25 14.70 -3.41
CA LEU A 95 13.84 14.21 -4.66
C LEU A 95 13.35 12.79 -4.97
N GLY A 96 13.34 11.90 -4.02
CA GLY A 96 12.78 10.55 -4.18
C GLY A 96 11.28 10.57 -4.46
N GLY A 97 10.52 11.44 -3.79
CA GLY A 97 9.10 11.67 -4.07
C GLY A 97 8.86 12.33 -5.44
N PHE A 98 9.72 13.26 -5.85
CA PHE A 98 9.65 13.91 -7.15
C PHE A 98 10.04 12.94 -8.28
N ILE A 99 11.08 12.14 -8.08
CA ILE A 99 11.45 11.05 -9.00
C ILE A 99 10.36 9.99 -9.05
N ALA A 100 9.74 9.64 -7.91
CA ALA A 100 8.61 8.72 -7.87
C ALA A 100 7.31 9.28 -8.47
N LEU A 101 7.14 10.60 -8.48
CA LEU A 101 6.05 11.28 -9.19
C LEU A 101 6.29 11.36 -10.70
N LEU A 102 7.55 11.59 -11.09
CA LEU A 102 7.94 11.60 -12.50
C LEU A 102 8.06 10.18 -13.06
N ALA A 103 8.47 9.24 -12.24
CA ALA A 103 8.51 7.84 -12.57
C ALA A 103 7.16 7.22 -12.23
N ASN A 104 6.53 6.52 -13.17
CA ASN A 104 5.35 5.70 -12.94
C ASN A 104 5.55 4.83 -11.67
N SER A 105 4.49 4.58 -10.91
CA SER A 105 4.54 3.82 -9.65
C SER A 105 5.30 2.49 -9.74
N ARG A 106 5.36 1.92 -10.93
CA ARG A 106 6.07 0.67 -11.25
C ARG A 106 7.60 0.83 -11.37
N SER A 107 8.11 2.03 -11.57
CA SER A 107 9.56 2.31 -11.61
C SER A 107 10.21 2.38 -10.21
N ARG A 108 9.41 2.32 -9.15
CA ARG A 108 9.91 2.33 -7.76
C ARG A 108 10.87 1.19 -7.47
N LEU A 109 10.64 0.02 -8.04
CA LEU A 109 11.54 -1.12 -7.85
C LEU A 109 12.96 -0.83 -8.37
N ALA A 110 13.08 -0.22 -9.54
CA ALA A 110 14.39 0.15 -10.09
C ALA A 110 15.10 1.18 -9.19
N LEU A 111 14.35 2.13 -8.63
CA LEU A 111 14.89 3.09 -7.67
C LEU A 111 15.38 2.40 -6.40
N PHE A 112 14.60 1.46 -5.85
CA PHE A 112 15.00 0.70 -4.66
C PHE A 112 16.25 -0.13 -4.90
N ILE A 113 16.35 -0.82 -6.03
CA ILE A 113 17.52 -1.61 -6.40
C ILE A 113 18.72 -0.69 -6.56
N TRP A 114 18.58 0.42 -7.26
CA TRP A 114 19.66 1.38 -7.46
C TRP A 114 20.15 1.99 -6.13
N GLU A 115 19.25 2.38 -5.25
CA GLU A 115 19.62 2.88 -3.92
C GLU A 115 20.30 1.80 -3.10
N TRP A 116 19.78 0.60 -3.08
CA TRP A 116 20.37 -0.53 -2.37
C TRP A 116 21.78 -0.85 -2.87
N GLU A 117 21.99 -0.86 -4.17
CA GLU A 117 23.33 -1.03 -4.77
C GLU A 117 24.28 0.10 -4.37
N ALA A 118 23.80 1.34 -4.42
CA ALA A 118 24.57 2.51 -4.00
C ALA A 118 24.96 2.46 -2.51
N PHE A 119 24.15 1.78 -1.69
CA PHE A 119 24.38 1.63 -0.24
C PHE A 119 25.17 0.39 0.13
N GLY A 120 25.62 -0.41 -0.82
CA GLY A 120 26.53 -1.53 -0.61
C GLY A 120 25.86 -2.88 -0.42
N LYS A 121 24.61 -3.03 -0.88
CA LYS A 121 23.88 -4.30 -0.95
C LYS A 121 23.70 -5.02 0.40
N GLY A 122 23.57 -4.27 1.49
CA GLY A 122 23.30 -4.82 2.83
C GLY A 122 21.84 -5.23 3.03
N ASP A 123 21.54 -5.75 4.22
CA ASP A 123 20.18 -6.15 4.60
C ASP A 123 19.22 -4.96 4.70
N HIS A 124 19.78 -3.80 4.93
CA HIS A 124 19.07 -2.53 5.02
C HIS A 124 19.93 -1.38 4.51
N TYR A 125 19.29 -0.27 4.18
CA TYR A 125 19.97 0.96 3.83
C TYR A 125 19.25 2.18 4.37
N TRP A 126 19.99 3.27 4.52
CA TRP A 126 19.46 4.52 5.02
C TRP A 126 18.71 5.27 3.91
N HIS A 127 17.48 5.72 4.20
CA HIS A 127 16.71 6.55 3.29
C HIS A 127 15.89 7.58 4.07
N GLY A 128 16.15 8.86 3.80
CA GLY A 128 15.41 9.95 4.45
C GLY A 128 15.63 10.00 5.97
N GLU A 129 14.54 9.94 6.75
CA GLU A 129 14.55 10.00 8.22
C GLU A 129 14.59 8.61 8.88
N GLY A 130 14.67 7.57 8.08
CA GLY A 130 14.64 6.20 8.57
C GLY A 130 15.54 5.28 7.79
N TYR A 131 15.34 4.00 7.98
CA TYR A 131 16.05 2.97 7.24
C TYR A 131 15.08 2.04 6.52
N TRP A 132 15.59 1.38 5.47
CA TRP A 132 14.81 0.49 4.63
C TRP A 132 15.39 -0.91 4.74
N SER A 133 14.56 -1.87 5.10
CA SER A 133 14.87 -3.29 5.14
C SER A 133 14.49 -3.93 3.81
N VAL A 134 15.39 -4.68 3.21
CA VAL A 134 15.26 -5.12 1.80
C VAL A 134 15.42 -6.61 1.59
N THR A 135 16.06 -7.34 2.52
CA THR A 135 16.19 -8.80 2.41
C THR A 135 14.90 -9.50 2.84
N TYR A 136 14.69 -10.69 2.31
CA TYR A 136 13.54 -11.50 2.70
C TYR A 136 13.55 -11.83 4.20
N GLU A 137 14.71 -12.20 4.73
CA GLU A 137 14.86 -12.57 6.13
C GLU A 137 14.43 -11.44 7.07
N GLU A 138 14.92 -10.22 6.83
CA GLU A 138 14.58 -9.08 7.66
C GLU A 138 13.11 -8.67 7.49
N CYS A 139 12.60 -8.58 6.27
CA CYS A 139 11.20 -8.26 6.00
C CYS A 139 10.25 -9.32 6.59
N SER A 140 10.58 -10.60 6.48
CA SER A 140 9.82 -11.69 7.08
C SER A 140 9.80 -11.61 8.60
N THR A 141 10.94 -11.31 9.23
CA THR A 141 11.03 -11.10 10.66
C THR A 141 10.16 -9.93 11.12
N ILE A 142 10.18 -8.82 10.37
CA ILE A 142 9.34 -7.65 10.64
C ILE A 142 7.86 -8.00 10.54
N THR A 143 7.45 -8.71 9.49
CA THR A 143 6.04 -9.04 9.27
C THR A 143 5.51 -10.07 10.27
N LYS A 144 6.37 -10.94 10.81
CA LYS A 144 6.06 -11.89 11.89
C LYS A 144 6.03 -11.24 13.27
N SER A 145 6.72 -10.13 13.46
CA SER A 145 6.75 -9.44 14.75
C SER A 145 5.39 -8.78 15.06
N GLN A 146 5.02 -8.78 16.34
CA GLN A 146 3.95 -7.92 16.80
C GLN A 146 4.42 -6.47 16.74
N GLN A 147 3.88 -5.71 15.80
CA GLN A 147 4.24 -4.32 15.62
C GLN A 147 3.47 -3.49 16.64
N LYS A 148 4.16 -2.95 17.64
CA LYS A 148 3.54 -2.14 18.69
C LYS A 148 2.90 -0.86 18.13
N ARG A 149 3.48 -0.28 17.09
CA ARG A 149 2.95 0.91 16.44
C ARG A 149 3.24 0.84 14.95
N ARG A 150 2.21 1.09 14.14
CA ARG A 150 2.39 1.25 12.71
C ARG A 150 2.07 2.67 12.34
N SER A 151 3.09 3.44 12.13
CA SER A 151 2.92 4.81 11.68
C SER A 151 3.77 5.07 10.44
N ALA A 152 3.32 4.52 9.31
CA ALA A 152 3.75 5.02 8.02
C ALA A 152 3.40 6.50 7.87
N PHE A 153 2.39 6.88 8.60
CA PHE A 153 1.69 8.12 8.48
C PHE A 153 1.79 8.95 9.76
N ALA A 154 2.59 8.56 10.75
CA ALA A 154 2.90 9.43 11.87
C ALA A 154 3.41 10.79 11.39
N CYS A 155 4.16 10.79 10.28
CA CYS A 155 4.56 12.01 9.61
C CYS A 155 3.37 12.79 9.07
N ILE A 156 2.34 12.12 8.57
CA ILE A 156 1.13 12.74 8.03
C ILE A 156 0.19 13.12 9.16
N GLU A 157 -0.01 12.26 10.16
CA GLU A 157 -0.81 12.55 11.36
C GLU A 157 -0.34 13.80 12.07
N ALA A 158 0.98 13.97 12.22
CA ALA A 158 1.54 15.17 12.84
C ALA A 158 1.44 16.43 11.96
N CYS A 159 1.23 16.29 10.65
CA CYS A 159 1.11 17.42 9.71
C CYS A 159 -0.33 17.76 9.40
N VAL A 160 -1.20 16.76 9.45
CA VAL A 160 -2.60 16.85 9.09
C VAL A 160 -3.41 15.97 10.06
N PRO A 161 -3.40 16.33 11.37
CA PRO A 161 -4.08 15.53 12.39
C PRO A 161 -5.57 15.34 12.08
N ASP A 162 -6.19 16.33 11.45
CA ASP A 162 -7.61 16.30 11.08
C ASP A 162 -7.94 15.37 9.91
N LEU A 163 -6.95 14.88 9.20
CA LEU A 163 -7.20 14.04 8.02
C LEU A 163 -7.43 12.58 8.40
N PHE A 164 -6.78 12.12 9.45
CA PHE A 164 -6.85 10.75 9.91
C PHE A 164 -7.36 10.72 11.35
N ALA A 165 -8.42 9.99 11.57
CA ALA A 165 -8.73 9.57 12.92
C ALA A 165 -7.54 8.77 13.46
N SER A 166 -7.06 9.10 14.65
CA SER A 166 -5.89 8.48 15.29
C SER A 166 -6.00 6.95 15.44
N ASN A 167 -7.18 6.39 15.26
CA ASN A 167 -7.55 5.01 15.52
C ASN A 167 -8.01 4.25 14.27
N ILE A 168 -7.51 4.58 13.09
CA ILE A 168 -7.81 3.80 11.88
C ILE A 168 -7.11 2.44 11.96
N LEU A 169 -7.81 1.37 11.60
CA LEU A 169 -7.30 -0.01 11.60
C LEU A 169 -5.92 -0.17 10.95
N LEU A 170 -5.62 0.63 9.93
CA LEU A 170 -4.32 0.61 9.25
C LEU A 170 -3.17 1.08 10.14
N PHE A 171 -3.43 1.95 11.13
CA PHE A 171 -2.42 2.64 11.93
C PHE A 171 -2.39 2.21 13.39
N LEU A 172 -3.44 1.59 13.90
CA LEU A 172 -3.48 1.07 15.26
C LEU A 172 -2.31 0.12 15.55
N PRO A 173 -1.72 0.18 16.73
CA PRO A 173 -0.76 -0.84 17.16
C PRO A 173 -1.45 -2.20 17.25
N THR A 174 -0.75 -3.28 16.86
CA THR A 174 -1.33 -4.62 16.89
C THR A 174 -1.71 -5.07 18.30
N GLY A 175 -0.89 -4.78 19.29
CA GLY A 175 -1.13 -5.26 20.66
C GLY A 175 -1.35 -6.77 20.74
N GLY A 176 -1.93 -7.24 21.83
CA GLY A 176 -2.35 -8.64 21.98
C GLY A 176 -3.78 -8.90 21.43
N PRO A 177 -4.31 -10.11 21.64
CA PRO A 177 -5.66 -10.50 21.23
C PRO A 177 -6.77 -9.58 21.77
N GLU A 178 -6.54 -8.95 22.91
CA GLU A 178 -7.45 -8.02 23.58
C GLU A 178 -7.26 -6.56 23.14
N SER A 179 -6.43 -6.30 22.11
CA SER A 179 -6.19 -4.94 21.63
C SER A 179 -7.37 -4.41 20.82
N GLU A 180 -7.45 -3.09 20.72
CA GLU A 180 -8.41 -2.40 19.87
C GLU A 180 -8.29 -2.86 18.41
N TRP A 181 -7.05 -2.95 17.91
CA TRP A 181 -6.78 -3.43 16.56
C TRP A 181 -7.36 -4.83 16.31
N ALA A 182 -7.13 -5.78 17.24
CA ALA A 182 -7.64 -7.13 17.11
C ALA A 182 -9.18 -7.17 17.14
N ALA A 183 -9.79 -6.37 18.00
CA ALA A 183 -11.24 -6.28 18.11
C ALA A 183 -11.88 -5.74 16.81
N ILE A 184 -11.36 -4.63 16.28
CA ILE A 184 -11.86 -4.05 15.02
C ILE A 184 -11.65 -5.03 13.86
N ARG A 185 -10.46 -5.66 13.76
CA ARG A 185 -10.17 -6.63 12.71
C ARG A 185 -11.13 -7.82 12.74
N LYS A 186 -11.46 -8.33 13.93
CA LYS A 186 -12.41 -9.45 14.10
C LYS A 186 -13.80 -9.06 13.63
N VAL A 187 -14.29 -7.89 14.02
CA VAL A 187 -15.62 -7.41 13.62
C VAL A 187 -15.67 -7.12 12.11
N LEU A 188 -14.62 -6.51 11.56
CA LEU A 188 -14.50 -6.29 10.12
C LEU A 188 -14.51 -7.61 9.34
N HIS A 189 -13.74 -8.61 9.80
CA HIS A 189 -13.70 -9.91 9.14
C HIS A 189 -15.08 -10.57 9.13
N ALA A 190 -15.73 -10.62 10.29
CA ALA A 190 -17.05 -11.25 10.41
C ALA A 190 -18.14 -10.56 9.56
N ALA A 191 -18.09 -9.24 9.43
CA ALA A 191 -19.09 -8.48 8.69
C ALA A 191 -18.87 -8.44 7.16
N MET A 192 -17.60 -8.45 6.71
CA MET A 192 -17.27 -8.09 5.33
C MET A 192 -16.39 -9.09 4.59
N LEU A 193 -15.58 -9.90 5.30
CA LEU A 193 -14.48 -10.65 4.70
C LEU A 193 -14.54 -12.15 4.94
N ASP A 194 -15.54 -12.64 5.69
CA ASP A 194 -15.68 -14.05 6.01
C ASP A 194 -16.14 -14.86 4.78
N ARG A 195 -15.20 -15.56 4.14
CA ARG A 195 -15.49 -16.44 3.00
C ARG A 195 -16.39 -17.62 3.35
N GLY A 196 -16.43 -18.02 4.62
CA GLY A 196 -17.32 -19.08 5.11
C GLY A 196 -18.77 -18.63 5.23
N ALA A 197 -19.02 -17.32 5.22
CA ALA A 197 -20.38 -16.80 5.30
C ALA A 197 -21.17 -17.09 4.02
N TYR A 198 -22.41 -17.55 4.18
CA TYR A 198 -23.29 -17.88 3.07
C TYR A 198 -23.42 -16.74 2.04
N HIS A 199 -23.57 -15.52 2.52
CA HIS A 199 -23.72 -14.35 1.66
C HIS A 199 -22.48 -14.07 0.79
N TYR A 200 -21.26 -14.38 1.28
CA TYR A 200 -20.03 -14.21 0.52
C TYR A 200 -20.00 -15.17 -0.68
N THR A 201 -20.27 -16.45 -0.44
CA THR A 201 -20.32 -17.47 -1.49
C THR A 201 -21.40 -17.17 -2.53
N GLU A 202 -22.60 -16.76 -2.08
CA GLU A 202 -23.68 -16.38 -2.97
C GLU A 202 -23.29 -15.17 -3.87
N ARG A 203 -22.66 -14.15 -3.30
CA ARG A 203 -22.21 -12.98 -4.05
C ARG A 203 -21.11 -13.34 -5.04
N LEU A 204 -20.16 -14.19 -4.63
CA LEU A 204 -19.11 -14.63 -5.54
C LEU A 204 -19.67 -15.37 -6.74
N GLN A 205 -20.67 -16.25 -6.55
CA GLN A 205 -21.35 -16.94 -7.65
C GLN A 205 -22.10 -15.98 -8.60
N LYS A 206 -22.63 -14.87 -8.07
CA LYS A 206 -23.34 -13.85 -8.87
C LYS A 206 -22.40 -12.84 -9.52
N LEU A 207 -21.15 -12.75 -9.10
CA LEU A 207 -20.20 -11.72 -9.55
C LEU A 207 -19.95 -11.81 -11.05
N SER A 208 -19.79 -13.01 -11.59
CA SER A 208 -19.59 -13.23 -13.04
C SER A 208 -20.78 -12.75 -13.87
N SER A 209 -22.02 -12.93 -13.40
CA SER A 209 -23.21 -12.44 -14.08
C SER A 209 -23.31 -10.91 -14.05
N GLN A 210 -22.94 -10.28 -12.93
CA GLN A 210 -22.88 -8.82 -12.83
C GLN A 210 -21.84 -8.23 -13.78
N LEU A 211 -20.65 -8.83 -13.82
CA LEU A 211 -19.60 -8.44 -14.76
C LEU A 211 -20.06 -8.57 -16.22
N SER A 212 -20.71 -9.69 -16.58
CA SER A 212 -21.19 -9.92 -17.93
C SER A 212 -22.30 -8.94 -18.35
N ALA A 213 -23.13 -8.52 -17.43
CA ALA A 213 -24.16 -7.51 -17.69
C ALA A 213 -23.56 -6.11 -17.89
N GLU A 214 -22.57 -5.74 -17.12
CA GLU A 214 -21.93 -4.42 -17.15
C GLU A 214 -20.87 -4.30 -18.26
N TRP A 215 -20.21 -5.40 -18.56
CA TRP A 215 -19.08 -5.45 -19.49
C TRP A 215 -19.24 -6.66 -20.45
N PRO A 216 -20.19 -6.59 -21.40
CA PRO A 216 -20.63 -7.76 -22.18
C PRO A 216 -19.58 -8.30 -23.16
N GLU A 217 -18.71 -7.45 -23.68
CA GLU A 217 -17.70 -7.81 -24.70
C GLU A 217 -16.31 -7.35 -24.28
N PRO A 218 -15.73 -7.94 -23.22
CA PRO A 218 -14.40 -7.55 -22.76
C PRO A 218 -13.32 -8.01 -23.74
N LYS A 219 -12.26 -7.19 -23.86
CA LYS A 219 -11.08 -7.49 -24.68
C LYS A 219 -9.82 -7.39 -23.80
N LEU A 220 -8.81 -8.16 -24.16
CA LEU A 220 -7.52 -8.11 -23.44
C LEU A 220 -6.93 -6.69 -23.39
N THR A 221 -7.16 -5.89 -24.45
CA THR A 221 -6.75 -4.49 -24.53
C THR A 221 -7.49 -3.57 -23.55
N ASP A 222 -8.60 -4.02 -22.98
CA ASP A 222 -9.35 -3.22 -21.99
C ASP A 222 -8.57 -3.06 -20.68
N PHE A 223 -7.55 -3.89 -20.44
CA PHE A 223 -6.61 -3.66 -19.32
C PHE A 223 -5.76 -2.40 -19.50
N ASP A 224 -5.69 -1.83 -20.71
CA ASP A 224 -5.03 -0.55 -20.97
C ASP A 224 -5.90 0.64 -20.53
N ASP A 225 -7.23 0.45 -20.49
CA ASP A 225 -8.16 1.43 -19.91
C ASP A 225 -8.21 1.28 -18.39
N THR A 226 -7.20 1.87 -17.74
CA THR A 226 -7.07 1.79 -16.28
C THR A 226 -8.25 2.42 -15.54
N GLU A 227 -8.96 3.38 -16.13
CA GLU A 227 -10.11 4.03 -15.51
C GLU A 227 -11.32 3.11 -15.47
N LYS A 228 -11.61 2.46 -16.57
CA LYS A 228 -12.68 1.45 -16.67
C LYS A 228 -12.40 0.28 -15.74
N LEU A 229 -11.16 -0.23 -15.75
CA LEU A 229 -10.74 -1.34 -14.90
C LEU A 229 -10.92 -1.01 -13.40
N ARG A 230 -10.47 0.18 -12.97
CA ARG A 230 -10.62 0.63 -11.58
C ARG A 230 -12.07 0.77 -11.18
N LEU A 231 -12.91 1.27 -12.07
CA LEU A 231 -14.35 1.39 -11.83
C LEU A 231 -14.98 0.01 -11.62
N MET A 232 -14.61 -0.97 -12.44
CA MET A 232 -15.07 -2.36 -12.29
C MET A 232 -14.60 -2.96 -10.95
N VAL A 233 -13.36 -2.73 -10.56
CA VAL A 233 -12.84 -3.18 -9.26
C VAL A 233 -13.65 -2.60 -8.11
N VAL A 234 -13.98 -1.31 -8.15
CA VAL A 234 -14.84 -0.67 -7.12
C VAL A 234 -16.20 -1.35 -7.04
N LYS A 235 -16.88 -1.51 -8.18
CA LYS A 235 -18.20 -2.16 -8.24
C LYS A 235 -18.15 -3.59 -7.70
N CYS A 236 -17.12 -4.37 -8.11
CA CYS A 236 -16.93 -5.73 -7.63
C CYS A 236 -16.70 -5.82 -6.12
N ILE A 237 -15.79 -4.98 -5.58
CA ILE A 237 -15.50 -4.96 -4.13
C ILE A 237 -16.75 -4.56 -3.36
N PHE A 238 -17.46 -3.53 -3.78
CA PHE A 238 -18.66 -3.08 -3.10
C PHE A 238 -19.77 -4.15 -3.14
N PHE A 239 -19.94 -4.80 -4.29
CA PHE A 239 -20.87 -5.90 -4.43
C PHE A 239 -20.50 -7.08 -3.51
N MET A 240 -19.23 -7.46 -3.46
CA MET A 240 -18.77 -8.54 -2.59
C MET A 240 -18.98 -8.24 -1.10
N ILE A 241 -18.77 -6.98 -0.68
CA ILE A 241 -18.92 -6.57 0.72
C ILE A 241 -20.40 -6.34 1.08
N PHE A 242 -21.16 -5.66 0.23
CA PHE A 242 -22.50 -5.16 0.57
C PHE A 242 -23.64 -5.83 -0.20
N GLY A 243 -23.34 -6.59 -1.26
CA GLY A 243 -24.36 -7.22 -2.12
C GLY A 243 -25.05 -6.24 -3.09
N ILE A 244 -24.52 -5.03 -3.24
CA ILE A 244 -25.09 -3.97 -4.07
C ILE A 244 -24.15 -3.67 -5.23
N TRP A 245 -24.64 -3.68 -6.47
CA TRP A 245 -23.92 -3.22 -7.64
C TRP A 245 -24.12 -1.72 -7.78
N LEU A 246 -23.03 -0.96 -7.68
CA LEU A 246 -23.08 0.49 -7.71
C LEU A 246 -23.36 1.03 -9.12
N ASP A 247 -24.05 2.15 -9.20
CA ASP A 247 -24.02 2.98 -10.40
C ASP A 247 -22.64 3.65 -10.59
N ASP A 248 -22.40 4.22 -11.77
CA ASP A 248 -21.11 4.82 -12.10
C ASP A 248 -20.77 6.03 -11.22
N ASN A 249 -21.76 6.81 -10.81
CA ASN A 249 -21.54 8.01 -10.01
C ASN A 249 -21.03 7.64 -8.61
N ASP A 250 -21.68 6.69 -7.96
CA ASP A 250 -21.27 6.22 -6.63
C ASP A 250 -19.91 5.49 -6.70
N ALA A 251 -19.71 4.68 -7.74
CA ALA A 251 -18.44 4.02 -7.96
C ALA A 251 -17.29 5.01 -8.22
N LEU A 252 -17.55 6.10 -8.95
CA LEU A 252 -16.58 7.18 -9.17
C LEU A 252 -16.18 7.90 -7.87
N ILE A 253 -17.12 8.07 -6.92
CA ILE A 253 -16.79 8.62 -5.60
C ILE A 253 -15.75 7.74 -4.92
N LEU A 254 -16.00 6.43 -4.83
CA LEU A 254 -15.10 5.50 -4.15
C LEU A 254 -13.77 5.31 -4.89
N ARG A 255 -13.75 5.40 -6.22
CA ARG A 255 -12.53 5.35 -7.02
C ARG A 255 -11.55 6.48 -6.68
N LYS A 256 -12.07 7.66 -6.34
CA LYS A 256 -11.24 8.83 -6.01
C LYS A 256 -10.24 8.59 -4.86
N TRP A 257 -10.48 7.61 -3.99
CA TRP A 257 -9.50 7.24 -2.95
C TRP A 257 -8.12 6.92 -3.51
N ARG A 258 -8.04 6.31 -4.69
CA ARG A 258 -6.76 6.05 -5.33
C ARG A 258 -6.07 7.33 -5.77
N ASP A 259 -6.80 8.31 -6.27
CA ASP A 259 -6.24 9.57 -6.74
C ASP A 259 -5.58 10.36 -5.60
N TYR A 260 -6.11 10.21 -4.40
CA TYR A 260 -5.55 10.85 -3.20
C TYR A 260 -4.45 10.03 -2.52
N ALA A 261 -4.23 8.78 -2.91
CA ALA A 261 -3.19 7.93 -2.30
C ALA A 261 -1.79 8.55 -2.42
N VAL A 262 -1.51 9.30 -3.48
CA VAL A 262 -0.24 10.00 -3.69
C VAL A 262 0.04 11.02 -2.59
N PHE A 263 -0.99 11.67 -2.04
CA PHE A 263 -0.82 12.66 -0.99
C PHE A 263 -0.33 12.07 0.33
N PHE A 264 -0.58 10.78 0.56
CA PHE A 264 -0.17 10.10 1.78
C PHE A 264 1.32 9.74 1.81
N VAL A 265 1.99 9.75 0.66
CA VAL A 265 3.42 9.42 0.54
C VAL A 265 4.31 10.66 0.41
N LEU A 266 3.72 11.86 0.40
CA LEU A 266 4.47 13.10 0.27
C LEU A 266 5.06 13.57 1.61
N PRO A 267 6.24 14.23 1.58
CA PRO A 267 6.89 14.73 2.79
C PRO A 267 6.07 15.79 3.54
N ARG A 268 6.24 15.79 4.85
CA ARG A 268 5.61 16.68 5.85
C ARG A 268 5.52 18.16 5.43
N LEU A 269 6.62 18.69 4.90
CA LEU A 269 6.71 20.11 4.56
C LEU A 269 5.81 20.48 3.37
N ILE A 270 5.71 19.58 2.40
CA ILE A 270 4.89 19.77 1.20
C ILE A 270 3.40 19.74 1.55
N HIS A 271 2.99 18.86 2.45
CA HIS A 271 1.61 18.78 2.91
C HIS A 271 1.11 20.10 3.53
N ARG A 272 1.95 20.73 4.33
CA ARG A 272 1.54 21.92 5.10
C ARG A 272 1.37 23.18 4.25
N PHE A 273 2.15 23.33 3.18
CA PHE A 273 2.18 24.57 2.39
C PHE A 273 1.45 24.47 1.03
N ILE A 274 1.44 23.30 0.43
CA ILE A 274 0.95 23.13 -0.95
C ILE A 274 -0.42 22.44 -1.01
N PHE A 275 -0.79 21.65 0.02
CA PHE A 275 -1.93 20.74 -0.06
C PHE A 275 -3.10 21.02 0.88
N ASN A 276 -3.23 22.23 1.44
CA ASN A 276 -4.44 22.60 2.22
C ASN A 276 -5.73 22.36 1.41
N PHE A 277 -5.70 22.58 0.09
CA PHE A 277 -6.85 22.30 -0.76
C PHE A 277 -7.10 20.78 -0.93
N ALA A 278 -6.05 19.95 -0.92
CA ALA A 278 -6.20 18.50 -1.01
C ALA A 278 -6.80 17.93 0.28
N ILE A 279 -6.49 18.51 1.44
CA ILE A 279 -7.09 18.15 2.72
C ILE A 279 -8.61 18.35 2.67
N GLY A 280 -9.06 19.52 2.22
CA GLY A 280 -10.46 19.80 2.05
C GLY A 280 -11.17 18.80 1.12
N ARG A 281 -10.50 18.42 0.02
CA ARG A 281 -11.04 17.41 -0.90
C ARG A 281 -11.09 16.01 -0.29
N VAL A 282 -10.10 15.62 0.50
CA VAL A 282 -10.13 14.32 1.20
C VAL A 282 -11.21 14.30 2.27
N LYS A 283 -11.39 15.39 3.03
CA LYS A 283 -12.52 15.52 3.96
C LYS A 283 -13.85 15.38 3.22
N GLN A 284 -14.02 16.05 2.09
CA GLN A 284 -15.22 15.93 1.27
C GLN A 284 -15.40 14.49 0.75
N LEU A 285 -14.35 13.84 0.30
CA LEU A 285 -14.42 12.45 -0.15
C LEU A 285 -14.86 11.49 0.96
N ARG A 286 -14.45 11.73 2.21
CA ARG A 286 -14.93 10.96 3.37
C ARG A 286 -16.44 11.15 3.56
N VAL A 287 -16.91 12.40 3.51
CA VAL A 287 -18.35 12.73 3.57
C VAL A 287 -19.11 12.05 2.42
N ASP A 288 -18.62 12.17 1.19
CA ASP A 288 -19.25 11.57 0.01
C ASP A 288 -19.29 10.04 0.13
N THR A 289 -18.23 9.43 0.65
CA THR A 289 -18.14 7.96 0.86
C THR A 289 -19.18 7.47 1.86
N VAL A 290 -19.35 8.17 2.98
CA VAL A 290 -20.41 7.84 3.95
C VAL A 290 -21.79 8.10 3.35
N GLY A 291 -21.95 9.15 2.54
CA GLY A 291 -23.17 9.42 1.79
C GLY A 291 -23.59 8.28 0.86
N VAL A 292 -22.62 7.58 0.22
CA VAL A 292 -22.92 6.37 -0.55
C VAL A 292 -23.49 5.27 0.36
N ILE A 293 -22.92 5.06 1.54
CA ILE A 293 -23.44 4.08 2.51
C ILE A 293 -24.88 4.42 2.94
N GLU A 294 -25.16 5.69 3.21
CA GLU A 294 -26.49 6.18 3.59
C GLU A 294 -27.49 6.02 2.46
N LYS A 295 -27.12 6.44 1.24
CA LYS A 295 -27.94 6.32 0.03
C LYS A 295 -28.45 4.91 -0.21
N HIS A 296 -27.59 3.92 0.08
CA HIS A 296 -27.90 2.50 -0.13
C HIS A 296 -28.47 1.80 1.11
N GLY A 297 -28.75 2.53 2.19
CA GLY A 297 -29.37 1.98 3.41
C GLY A 297 -28.50 0.98 4.17
N LEU A 298 -27.17 1.13 4.09
CA LEU A 298 -26.19 0.19 4.65
C LEU A 298 -25.75 0.51 6.09
N GLN A 299 -26.32 1.54 6.71
CA GLN A 299 -25.96 2.02 8.04
C GLN A 299 -26.04 0.91 9.09
N GLN A 300 -27.06 0.03 8.98
CA GLN A 300 -27.32 -1.02 9.98
C GLN A 300 -26.11 -1.96 10.17
N MET A 301 -25.35 -2.24 9.10
CA MET A 301 -24.14 -3.03 9.21
C MET A 301 -23.12 -2.40 10.18
N PHE A 302 -22.91 -1.10 10.08
CA PHE A 302 -21.94 -0.39 10.95
C PHE A 302 -22.46 -0.22 12.37
N VAL A 303 -23.78 -0.05 12.56
CA VAL A 303 -24.44 -0.09 13.88
C VAL A 303 -24.15 -1.44 14.54
N ASP A 304 -24.38 -2.54 13.83
CA ASP A 304 -24.14 -3.89 14.35
C ASP A 304 -22.64 -4.14 14.61
N MET A 305 -21.77 -3.65 13.74
CA MET A 305 -20.33 -3.74 13.94
C MET A 305 -19.89 -3.00 15.20
N ASN A 306 -20.34 -1.76 15.40
CA ASN A 306 -19.98 -0.95 16.57
C ASN A 306 -20.53 -1.58 17.87
N LYS A 307 -21.74 -2.09 17.82
CA LYS A 307 -22.36 -2.81 18.95
C LYS A 307 -21.60 -4.08 19.33
N ASN A 308 -21.03 -4.77 18.35
CA ASN A 308 -20.24 -6.01 18.55
C ASN A 308 -18.82 -5.75 19.03
N LEU A 309 -18.32 -4.50 18.97
CA LEU A 309 -17.07 -4.13 19.61
C LEU A 309 -17.18 -4.19 21.13
N PRO A 310 -16.11 -4.59 21.86
CA PRO A 310 -16.01 -4.37 23.28
C PRO A 310 -16.32 -2.92 23.64
N GLU A 311 -17.03 -2.68 24.72
CA GLU A 311 -17.53 -1.34 25.11
C GLU A 311 -16.43 -0.28 25.12
N LYS A 312 -15.25 -0.60 25.64
CA LYS A 312 -14.07 0.28 25.68
C LYS A 312 -13.50 0.67 24.30
N TYR A 313 -13.92 -0.02 23.22
CA TYR A 313 -13.46 0.20 21.86
C TYR A 313 -14.56 0.66 20.91
N ARG A 314 -15.80 0.80 21.42
CA ARG A 314 -16.91 1.35 20.63
C ARG A 314 -16.62 2.77 20.24
N ARG A 315 -16.96 3.10 19.02
CA ARG A 315 -16.89 4.50 18.57
C ARG A 315 -18.03 5.30 19.16
N PRO A 316 -17.84 6.60 19.43
CA PRO A 316 -18.88 7.47 19.97
C PRO A 316 -20.14 7.50 19.12
N THR A 317 -19.98 7.39 17.81
CA THR A 317 -21.08 7.29 16.84
C THR A 317 -20.80 6.19 15.83
N ASP A 318 -21.84 5.62 15.25
CA ASP A 318 -21.71 4.55 14.26
C ASP A 318 -21.15 5.07 12.94
N VAL A 319 -21.42 6.33 12.61
CA VAL A 319 -20.86 7.01 11.43
C VAL A 319 -19.35 7.16 11.55
N LYS A 320 -18.79 7.32 12.76
CA LYS A 320 -17.34 7.36 12.96
C LYS A 320 -16.71 6.02 12.62
N LEU A 321 -17.31 4.92 13.05
CA LEU A 321 -16.82 3.60 12.68
C LEU A 321 -16.93 3.36 11.16
N CYS A 322 -18.05 3.77 10.57
CA CYS A 322 -18.25 3.70 9.13
C CYS A 322 -17.15 4.45 8.36
N ASP A 323 -16.87 5.69 8.74
CA ASP A 323 -15.83 6.50 8.12
C ASP A 323 -14.44 5.84 8.23
N GLU A 324 -14.07 5.35 9.40
CA GLU A 324 -12.79 4.66 9.63
C GLU A 324 -12.66 3.38 8.78
N ILE A 325 -13.70 2.58 8.71
CA ILE A 325 -13.71 1.33 7.92
C ILE A 325 -13.70 1.63 6.43
N MET A 326 -14.55 2.55 5.98
CA MET A 326 -14.66 2.90 4.56
C MET A 326 -13.41 3.60 4.05
N PHE A 327 -12.69 4.34 4.89
CA PHE A 327 -11.36 4.82 4.57
C PHE A 327 -10.40 3.65 4.29
N ALA A 328 -10.38 2.63 5.14
CA ALA A 328 -9.51 1.46 4.95
C ALA A 328 -9.90 0.67 3.69
N VAL A 329 -11.19 0.50 3.42
CA VAL A 329 -11.69 -0.17 2.21
C VAL A 329 -11.33 0.64 0.96
N GLY A 330 -11.58 1.95 0.95
CA GLY A 330 -11.31 2.82 -0.19
C GLY A 330 -9.83 2.95 -0.49
N PHE A 331 -9.03 3.28 0.52
CA PHE A 331 -7.60 3.49 0.36
C PHE A 331 -6.82 2.20 0.08
N ALA A 332 -6.96 1.19 0.95
CA ALA A 332 -6.17 -0.03 0.86
C ALA A 332 -6.85 -1.11 0.01
N GLY A 333 -8.14 -1.36 0.22
CA GLY A 333 -8.86 -2.43 -0.44
C GLY A 333 -9.02 -2.17 -1.94
N ILE A 334 -9.63 -1.05 -2.31
CA ILE A 334 -9.84 -0.66 -3.71
C ILE A 334 -8.50 -0.39 -4.39
N GLY A 335 -7.62 0.39 -3.74
CA GLY A 335 -6.32 0.73 -4.30
C GLY A 335 -5.44 -0.48 -4.57
N GLY A 336 -5.32 -1.39 -3.60
CA GLY A 336 -4.52 -2.59 -3.72
C GLY A 336 -5.07 -3.58 -4.76
N THR A 337 -6.39 -3.80 -4.77
CA THR A 337 -7.00 -4.72 -5.74
C THR A 337 -6.95 -4.16 -7.17
N SER A 338 -7.14 -2.85 -7.36
CA SER A 338 -6.96 -2.21 -8.67
C SER A 338 -5.55 -2.40 -9.20
N ALA A 339 -4.53 -2.14 -8.37
CA ALA A 339 -3.14 -2.34 -8.77
C ALA A 339 -2.84 -3.81 -9.07
N CYS A 340 -3.43 -4.76 -8.33
CA CYS A 340 -3.33 -6.19 -8.63
C CYS A 340 -3.88 -6.51 -10.03
N CYS A 341 -5.08 -6.06 -10.36
CA CYS A 341 -5.70 -6.28 -11.68
C CYS A 341 -4.91 -5.63 -12.82
N GLU A 342 -4.38 -4.41 -12.60
CA GLU A 342 -3.53 -3.70 -13.55
C GLU A 342 -2.25 -4.48 -13.84
N THR A 343 -1.57 -4.98 -12.80
CA THR A 343 -0.34 -5.79 -12.94
C THR A 343 -0.62 -7.09 -13.69
N VAL A 344 -1.66 -7.83 -13.30
CA VAL A 344 -2.04 -9.08 -13.94
C VAL A 344 -2.41 -8.86 -15.41
N GLY A 345 -3.21 -7.83 -15.71
CA GLY A 345 -3.60 -7.48 -17.08
C GLY A 345 -2.41 -7.07 -17.95
N ALA A 346 -1.45 -6.33 -17.39
CA ALA A 346 -0.21 -5.98 -18.09
C ALA A 346 0.61 -7.24 -18.42
N PHE A 347 0.76 -8.16 -17.46
CA PHE A 347 1.52 -9.39 -17.67
C PHE A 347 0.87 -10.32 -18.68
N LEU A 348 -0.46 -10.45 -18.69
CA LEU A 348 -1.17 -11.19 -19.72
C LEU A 348 -0.88 -10.67 -21.14
N GLN A 349 -0.71 -9.37 -21.28
CA GLN A 349 -0.32 -8.74 -22.53
C GLN A 349 1.19 -8.72 -22.76
N ARG A 350 1.98 -9.31 -21.87
CA ARG A 350 3.45 -9.20 -21.83
C ARG A 350 3.94 -7.75 -21.83
N LYS A 351 3.10 -6.84 -21.36
CA LYS A 351 3.47 -5.45 -21.21
C LYS A 351 4.23 -5.29 -19.90
N ILE A 352 5.40 -4.71 -20.01
CA ILE A 352 6.15 -4.20 -18.86
C ILE A 352 6.04 -2.69 -18.96
N PRO A 353 5.86 -1.98 -17.85
CA PRO A 353 5.91 -0.53 -17.86
C PRO A 353 7.22 -0.06 -18.49
N GLU A 354 7.12 0.76 -19.51
CA GLU A 354 8.20 1.04 -20.48
C GLU A 354 9.50 1.57 -19.88
N GLU A 355 9.49 2.22 -18.73
CA GLU A 355 10.58 3.12 -18.39
C GLU A 355 11.67 2.57 -17.47
N ALA A 356 11.41 1.63 -16.58
CA ALA A 356 12.43 1.24 -15.61
C ALA A 356 12.52 -0.24 -15.28
N SER A 357 11.52 -1.03 -15.60
CA SER A 357 11.39 -2.42 -15.16
C SER A 357 11.60 -3.45 -16.28
N ALA A 358 11.68 -3.02 -17.53
CA ALA A 358 11.78 -3.92 -18.68
C ALA A 358 12.98 -4.89 -18.60
N HIS A 359 14.08 -4.43 -17.99
CA HIS A 359 15.26 -5.27 -17.74
C HIS A 359 15.20 -6.06 -16.44
N LEU A 360 14.18 -5.84 -15.61
CA LEU A 360 14.01 -6.48 -14.32
C LEU A 360 12.98 -7.61 -14.33
N ILE A 361 12.29 -7.84 -15.45
CA ILE A 361 11.27 -8.88 -15.57
C ILE A 361 11.50 -9.64 -16.88
N SER A 362 11.62 -10.97 -16.78
CA SER A 362 11.79 -11.86 -17.92
C SER A 362 10.57 -12.73 -18.10
N PHE A 363 10.01 -12.72 -19.31
CA PHE A 363 8.96 -13.64 -19.75
C PHE A 363 9.50 -14.79 -20.61
N GLU A 364 10.76 -15.21 -20.41
CA GLU A 364 11.41 -16.23 -21.22
C GLU A 364 10.64 -17.57 -21.25
N LYS A 365 9.95 -17.93 -20.16
CA LYS A 365 9.14 -19.15 -20.09
C LYS A 365 7.80 -19.06 -20.85
N TYR A 366 7.35 -17.86 -21.15
CA TYR A 366 6.08 -17.56 -21.78
C TYR A 366 6.28 -16.52 -22.89
N PRO A 367 6.84 -16.93 -24.04
CA PRO A 367 7.32 -16.02 -25.07
C PRO A 367 6.19 -15.32 -25.85
N THR A 368 4.97 -15.82 -25.80
CA THR A 368 3.81 -15.21 -26.48
C THR A 368 2.69 -14.82 -25.50
N THR A 369 1.76 -13.99 -25.96
CA THR A 369 0.55 -13.65 -25.20
C THR A 369 -0.33 -14.89 -25.02
N GLU A 370 -0.36 -15.78 -25.99
CA GLU A 370 -1.08 -17.05 -25.92
C GLU A 370 -0.54 -17.93 -24.81
N ASP A 371 0.78 -18.02 -24.67
CA ASP A 371 1.42 -18.78 -23.57
C ASP A 371 1.03 -18.19 -22.21
N MET A 372 0.96 -16.86 -22.10
CA MET A 372 0.53 -16.19 -20.87
C MET A 372 -0.94 -16.49 -20.54
N LEU A 373 -1.82 -16.48 -21.55
CA LEU A 373 -3.23 -16.82 -21.38
C LEU A 373 -3.42 -18.28 -20.96
N GLU A 374 -2.68 -19.21 -21.56
CA GLU A 374 -2.72 -20.63 -21.19
C GLU A 374 -2.18 -20.84 -19.77
N ALA A 375 -1.10 -20.17 -19.40
CA ALA A 375 -0.58 -20.20 -18.02
C ALA A 375 -1.62 -19.68 -17.00
N TYR A 376 -2.33 -18.62 -17.33
CA TYR A 376 -3.43 -18.11 -16.50
C TYR A 376 -4.57 -19.14 -16.40
N LYS A 377 -5.05 -19.67 -17.52
CA LYS A 377 -6.13 -20.68 -17.53
C LYS A 377 -5.77 -21.93 -16.75
N ALA A 378 -4.51 -22.36 -16.82
CA ALA A 378 -4.02 -23.53 -16.08
C ALA A 378 -4.09 -23.35 -14.57
N SER A 379 -3.81 -22.15 -14.05
CA SER A 379 -3.85 -21.85 -12.60
C SER A 379 -4.00 -20.36 -12.34
N PRO A 380 -5.23 -19.80 -12.39
CA PRO A 380 -5.46 -18.36 -12.23
C PRO A 380 -4.88 -17.77 -10.94
N VAL A 381 -5.09 -18.46 -9.82
CA VAL A 381 -4.61 -18.00 -8.50
C VAL A 381 -3.08 -17.96 -8.45
N LYS A 382 -2.39 -18.97 -8.96
CA LYS A 382 -0.92 -18.98 -8.99
C LYS A 382 -0.37 -17.91 -9.93
N TYR A 383 -1.04 -17.68 -11.05
CA TYR A 383 -0.68 -16.62 -11.98
C TYR A 383 -0.79 -15.24 -11.32
N ILE A 384 -1.90 -14.96 -10.64
CA ILE A 384 -2.10 -13.70 -9.89
C ILE A 384 -1.05 -13.56 -8.79
N LYS A 385 -0.80 -14.63 -8.02
CA LYS A 385 0.22 -14.61 -6.97
C LYS A 385 1.61 -14.30 -7.51
N GLU A 386 2.01 -14.93 -8.63
CA GLU A 386 3.33 -14.68 -9.24
C GLU A 386 3.42 -13.27 -9.82
N SER A 387 2.38 -12.78 -10.49
CA SER A 387 2.34 -11.40 -10.95
C SER A 387 2.55 -10.42 -9.80
N CYS A 388 1.82 -10.62 -8.70
CA CYS A 388 1.93 -9.79 -7.50
C CYS A 388 3.23 -10.04 -6.69
N ARG A 389 3.91 -11.17 -6.83
CA ARG A 389 5.25 -11.38 -6.28
C ARG A 389 6.27 -10.48 -6.98
N ILE A 390 6.25 -10.51 -8.30
CA ILE A 390 7.20 -9.75 -9.13
C ILE A 390 6.92 -8.25 -9.05
N ASP A 391 5.66 -7.85 -9.19
CA ASP A 391 5.23 -6.45 -9.13
C ASP A 391 4.11 -6.28 -8.10
N PRO A 392 4.44 -6.23 -6.80
CA PRO A 392 3.44 -6.20 -5.75
C PRO A 392 2.64 -4.89 -5.77
N PRO A 393 1.31 -4.96 -5.59
CA PRO A 393 0.43 -3.79 -5.50
C PRO A 393 0.86 -2.80 -4.42
N VAL A 394 1.44 -3.30 -3.34
CA VAL A 394 2.07 -2.54 -2.27
C VAL A 394 3.54 -2.88 -2.25
N THR A 395 4.37 -1.98 -2.79
CA THR A 395 5.81 -2.22 -2.97
C THR A 395 6.59 -2.22 -1.65
N SER A 396 6.09 -1.52 -0.65
CA SER A 396 6.71 -1.41 0.67
C SER A 396 5.69 -1.03 1.74
N CYS A 397 5.97 -1.40 2.97
CA CYS A 397 5.21 -0.97 4.14
C CYS A 397 6.12 -0.34 5.17
N THR A 398 5.56 0.46 6.06
CA THR A 398 6.31 1.17 7.08
C THR A 398 5.89 0.76 8.47
N ARG A 399 6.80 0.89 9.42
CA ARG A 399 6.56 0.83 10.87
C ARG A 399 7.41 1.85 11.57
N VAL A 400 7.06 2.16 12.81
CA VAL A 400 7.94 2.86 13.73
C VAL A 400 8.60 1.80 14.61
N ASP A 401 9.92 1.80 14.68
CA ASP A 401 10.67 0.91 15.58
C ASP A 401 10.59 1.47 17.00
N PRO A 402 9.93 0.79 17.93
CA PRO A 402 9.69 1.36 19.27
C PRO A 402 10.94 1.35 20.14
N ASP A 403 11.91 0.51 19.81
CA ASP A 403 13.08 0.25 20.62
C ASP A 403 14.36 0.72 19.90
N GLU A 404 15.39 1.01 20.66
CA GLU A 404 16.73 1.23 20.13
C GLU A 404 17.25 -0.05 19.48
N ARG A 405 17.88 0.06 18.32
CA ARG A 405 18.45 -1.07 17.57
C ARG A 405 19.85 -0.75 17.07
N GLU A 406 20.72 -1.72 17.14
CA GLU A 406 21.99 -1.67 16.41
C GLU A 406 21.80 -2.26 15.01
N LEU A 407 22.17 -1.50 14.00
CA LEU A 407 22.15 -1.89 12.58
C LEU A 407 23.53 -1.71 11.98
N LEU A 408 23.85 -2.53 10.99
CA LEU A 408 25.10 -2.42 10.23
C LEU A 408 24.83 -1.74 8.90
N PHE A 409 25.36 -0.53 8.72
CA PHE A 409 25.36 0.15 7.41
C PHE A 409 26.75 0.07 6.80
N LYS A 410 26.91 -0.72 5.74
CA LYS A 410 28.23 -0.99 5.09
C LYS A 410 29.26 -1.54 6.09
N GLY A 411 28.83 -2.42 6.99
CA GLY A 411 29.68 -3.00 8.01
C GLY A 411 30.04 -2.07 9.19
N ILE A 412 29.51 -0.86 9.22
CA ILE A 412 29.69 0.09 10.32
C ILE A 412 28.50 0.00 11.27
N PRO A 413 28.68 -0.34 12.55
CA PRO A 413 27.61 -0.37 13.51
C PRO A 413 27.04 1.04 13.72
N TYR A 414 25.73 1.12 13.77
CA TYR A 414 25.00 2.35 14.02
C TYR A 414 23.82 2.07 14.94
N THR A 415 23.77 2.80 16.04
CA THR A 415 22.65 2.70 16.97
C THR A 415 21.49 3.56 16.49
N MET A 416 20.40 2.92 16.10
CA MET A 416 19.17 3.58 15.73
C MET A 416 18.41 3.98 16.97
N PRO A 417 18.07 5.26 17.15
CA PRO A 417 17.26 5.69 18.28
C PRO A 417 15.87 5.05 18.26
N PRO A 418 15.21 4.91 19.42
CA PRO A 418 13.82 4.48 19.46
C PRO A 418 12.92 5.43 18.64
N GLU A 419 11.73 4.97 18.25
CA GLU A 419 10.78 5.69 17.42
C GLU A 419 11.31 6.03 15.99
N THR A 420 12.34 5.33 15.53
CA THR A 420 12.85 5.49 14.15
C THR A 420 11.94 4.82 13.16
N LEU A 421 11.69 5.51 12.05
CA LEU A 421 10.91 4.97 10.93
C LEU A 421 11.70 3.85 10.23
N ASN A 422 11.09 2.68 10.12
CA ASN A 422 11.55 1.60 9.28
C ASN A 422 10.57 1.35 8.14
N GLN A 423 11.08 1.26 6.93
CA GLN A 423 10.32 0.84 5.76
C GLN A 423 10.86 -0.49 5.28
N TYR A 424 10.01 -1.49 5.22
CA TYR A 424 10.38 -2.79 4.67
C TYR A 424 9.85 -2.94 3.25
N VAL A 425 10.76 -3.31 2.34
CA VAL A 425 10.54 -3.26 0.90
C VAL A 425 10.14 -4.63 0.38
N ILE A 426 8.84 -4.86 0.30
CA ILE A 426 8.24 -6.13 -0.12
C ILE A 426 8.69 -6.51 -1.53
N SER A 427 8.75 -5.54 -2.45
CA SER A 427 9.17 -5.78 -3.83
C SER A 427 10.60 -6.30 -3.95
N MET A 428 11.50 -5.90 -3.06
CA MET A 428 12.87 -6.42 -3.02
C MET A 428 12.94 -7.75 -2.28
N ALA A 429 12.25 -7.88 -1.16
CA ALA A 429 12.18 -9.13 -0.41
C ALA A 429 11.64 -10.28 -1.28
N ASN A 430 10.62 -10.02 -2.09
CA ASN A 430 10.04 -10.99 -3.02
C ASN A 430 10.97 -11.33 -4.21
N ARG A 431 12.14 -10.69 -4.32
CA ARG A 431 13.18 -10.95 -5.31
C ARG A 431 14.48 -11.45 -4.70
N ASP A 432 14.49 -11.78 -3.42
CA ASP A 432 15.65 -12.32 -2.75
C ASP A 432 16.02 -13.70 -3.34
N THR A 433 17.21 -13.78 -3.93
CA THR A 433 17.71 -15.01 -4.58
C THR A 433 17.95 -16.18 -3.62
N LYS A 434 18.01 -15.90 -2.32
CA LYS A 434 18.10 -16.94 -1.29
C LYS A 434 16.79 -17.73 -1.15
N ILE A 435 15.67 -17.14 -1.58
CA ILE A 435 14.33 -17.72 -1.46
C ILE A 435 13.77 -18.08 -2.84
N PHE A 436 13.89 -17.17 -3.81
CA PHE A 436 13.29 -17.32 -5.13
C PHE A 436 14.39 -17.56 -6.16
N GLU A 437 14.43 -18.77 -6.72
CA GLU A 437 15.34 -19.06 -7.83
C GLU A 437 14.94 -18.25 -9.05
N LYS A 438 15.91 -17.56 -9.70
CA LYS A 438 15.67 -16.64 -10.84
C LYS A 438 14.48 -15.70 -10.56
N PRO A 439 14.57 -14.81 -9.54
CA PRO A 439 13.43 -14.07 -9.05
C PRO A 439 12.80 -13.13 -10.08
N ASP A 440 13.55 -12.77 -11.12
CA ASP A 440 13.11 -11.87 -12.19
C ASP A 440 12.39 -12.59 -13.33
N VAL A 441 12.43 -13.93 -13.36
CA VAL A 441 11.69 -14.73 -14.33
C VAL A 441 10.26 -14.96 -13.84
N PHE A 442 9.29 -14.58 -14.66
CA PHE A 442 7.89 -14.88 -14.42
C PHE A 442 7.63 -16.39 -14.52
N ASP A 443 7.19 -17.00 -13.43
CA ASP A 443 6.94 -18.43 -13.34
C ASP A 443 5.83 -18.78 -12.31
N PRO A 444 4.57 -18.85 -12.73
CA PRO A 444 3.46 -19.20 -11.83
C PRO A 444 3.50 -20.65 -11.31
N THR A 445 4.41 -21.49 -11.84
CA THR A 445 4.60 -22.88 -11.37
C THR A 445 5.61 -23.01 -10.24
N ARG A 446 6.20 -21.92 -9.81
CA ARG A 446 7.21 -21.81 -8.77
C ARG A 446 6.71 -22.41 -7.43
N LYS A 447 7.57 -23.20 -6.80
CA LYS A 447 7.23 -23.88 -5.53
C LYS A 447 7.24 -22.92 -4.34
N GLU A 448 8.09 -21.89 -4.43
CA GLU A 448 8.29 -20.90 -3.37
C GLU A 448 7.21 -19.81 -3.35
N LEU A 449 6.23 -19.88 -4.25
CA LEU A 449 5.25 -18.81 -4.47
C LEU A 449 4.48 -18.44 -3.19
N ASP A 450 4.18 -19.43 -2.35
CA ASP A 450 3.47 -19.20 -1.08
C ASP A 450 4.35 -18.52 -0.01
N GLN A 451 5.64 -18.35 -0.25
CA GLN A 451 6.54 -17.59 0.63
C GLN A 451 6.53 -16.08 0.33
N ALA A 452 5.95 -15.64 -0.78
CA ALA A 452 5.93 -14.23 -1.15
C ALA A 452 5.23 -13.37 -0.09
N LEU A 453 5.85 -12.24 0.29
CA LEU A 453 5.35 -11.34 1.34
C LEU A 453 4.34 -10.31 0.81
N THR A 454 3.83 -10.48 -0.39
CA THR A 454 2.95 -9.54 -1.10
C THR A 454 1.76 -9.05 -0.27
N TRP A 455 1.19 -9.90 0.55
CA TRP A 455 0.04 -9.61 1.38
C TRP A 455 0.41 -9.18 2.82
N ASN A 456 1.61 -8.64 2.98
CA ASN A 456 2.20 -8.32 4.27
C ASN A 456 2.41 -9.57 5.16
N GLY A 457 2.72 -10.67 4.52
CA GLY A 457 2.97 -11.99 5.11
C GLY A 457 2.94 -13.05 4.02
N ALA A 458 3.50 -14.23 4.31
CA ALA A 458 3.49 -15.37 3.41
C ALA A 458 2.08 -15.98 3.38
N PHE A 459 1.50 -15.97 2.20
CA PHE A 459 0.11 -16.36 1.97
C PHE A 459 0.01 -17.87 1.72
N GLY A 460 -0.79 -18.55 2.52
CA GLY A 460 -0.94 -20.02 2.48
C GLY A 460 -0.14 -20.75 3.57
N THR A 461 0.51 -20.02 4.48
CA THR A 461 1.15 -20.58 5.66
C THR A 461 0.06 -21.06 6.65
N PRO A 462 0.18 -22.25 7.24
CA PRO A 462 -0.74 -22.66 8.30
C PRO A 462 -0.80 -21.63 9.44
N ASN A 463 -1.99 -21.29 9.89
CA ASN A 463 -2.21 -20.26 10.91
C ASN A 463 -1.58 -18.90 10.56
N GLU A 464 -1.65 -18.50 9.28
CA GLU A 464 -0.99 -17.32 8.75
C GLU A 464 -1.30 -16.03 9.53
N GLU A 465 -2.52 -15.86 10.05
CA GLU A 465 -2.88 -14.68 10.87
C GLU A 465 -2.21 -14.66 12.24
N THR A 466 -1.84 -15.82 12.78
CA THR A 466 -1.05 -15.91 14.01
C THR A 466 0.42 -15.65 13.73
N VAL A 467 0.94 -16.23 12.63
CA VAL A 467 2.35 -16.06 12.24
C VAL A 467 2.62 -14.65 11.72
N TYR A 468 1.70 -14.09 10.96
CA TYR A 468 1.78 -12.73 10.39
C TYR A 468 0.61 -11.88 10.89
N PRO A 469 0.70 -11.29 12.07
CA PRO A 469 -0.44 -10.60 12.70
C PRO A 469 -1.06 -9.51 11.83
N ARG A 470 -0.27 -8.89 10.95
CA ARG A 470 -0.72 -7.84 10.03
C ARG A 470 -0.90 -8.29 8.60
N ILE A 471 -1.00 -9.58 8.33
CA ILE A 471 -1.35 -10.05 6.98
C ILE A 471 -2.65 -9.38 6.52
N CYS A 472 -2.73 -9.06 5.25
CA CYS A 472 -3.89 -8.34 4.70
C CYS A 472 -5.20 -9.08 4.99
N PRO A 473 -6.16 -8.45 5.67
CA PRO A 473 -7.45 -9.10 5.96
C PRO A 473 -8.27 -9.33 4.68
N GLY A 474 -8.12 -8.46 3.69
CA GLY A 474 -8.83 -8.53 2.41
C GLY A 474 -8.12 -9.35 1.32
N ARG A 475 -7.09 -10.14 1.65
CA ARG A 475 -6.30 -10.89 0.66
C ARG A 475 -7.13 -11.85 -0.19
N PHE A 476 -8.09 -12.52 0.43
CA PHE A 476 -8.99 -13.43 -0.28
C PHE A 476 -9.97 -12.67 -1.16
N LEU A 477 -10.59 -11.62 -0.64
CA LEU A 477 -11.47 -10.75 -1.41
C LEU A 477 -10.76 -10.18 -2.64
N ALA A 478 -9.53 -9.69 -2.48
CA ALA A 478 -8.75 -9.16 -3.59
C ALA A 478 -8.43 -10.21 -4.65
N LEU A 479 -8.09 -11.44 -4.24
CA LEU A 479 -7.88 -12.56 -5.15
C LEU A 479 -9.15 -12.97 -5.89
N ASP A 480 -10.27 -13.11 -5.17
CA ASP A 480 -11.55 -13.51 -5.76
C ASP A 480 -12.04 -12.47 -6.78
N VAL A 481 -11.92 -11.18 -6.45
CA VAL A 481 -12.27 -10.07 -7.37
C VAL A 481 -11.32 -10.02 -8.57
N ALA A 482 -10.00 -10.16 -8.36
CA ALA A 482 -9.04 -10.17 -9.46
C ALA A 482 -9.26 -11.37 -10.37
N GLN A 483 -9.51 -12.55 -9.81
CA GLN A 483 -9.81 -13.76 -10.60
C GLN A 483 -11.10 -13.59 -11.41
N ALA A 484 -12.16 -13.02 -10.84
CA ALA A 484 -13.42 -12.78 -11.52
C ALA A 484 -13.24 -11.79 -12.68
N ILE A 485 -12.60 -10.64 -12.47
CA ILE A 485 -12.37 -9.63 -13.49
C ILE A 485 -11.48 -10.18 -14.61
N VAL A 486 -10.33 -10.75 -14.27
CA VAL A 486 -9.39 -11.27 -15.26
C VAL A 486 -9.99 -12.46 -16.01
N GLY A 487 -10.63 -13.38 -15.29
CA GLY A 487 -11.32 -14.53 -15.88
C GLY A 487 -12.39 -14.10 -16.88
N HIS A 488 -13.16 -13.06 -16.53
CA HIS A 488 -14.16 -12.48 -17.42
C HIS A 488 -13.52 -11.92 -18.71
N VAL A 489 -12.43 -11.15 -18.60
CA VAL A 489 -11.74 -10.55 -19.75
C VAL A 489 -11.12 -11.60 -20.68
N VAL A 490 -10.55 -12.67 -20.10
CA VAL A 490 -9.92 -13.76 -20.90
C VAL A 490 -10.90 -14.83 -21.35
N GLY A 491 -12.21 -14.66 -21.08
CA GLY A 491 -13.27 -15.55 -21.53
C GLY A 491 -13.34 -16.89 -20.79
N ILE A 492 -12.81 -16.97 -19.56
CA ILE A 492 -13.02 -18.14 -18.70
C ILE A 492 -14.44 -18.04 -18.14
N LYS A 493 -15.29 -18.97 -18.52
CA LYS A 493 -16.59 -19.12 -17.87
C LYS A 493 -16.34 -19.77 -16.50
N ASP A 494 -16.63 -19.01 -15.46
CA ASP A 494 -16.58 -19.51 -14.11
C ASP A 494 -17.71 -20.56 -13.94
N ASP A 495 -17.37 -21.84 -14.02
CA ASP A 495 -18.28 -22.95 -13.84
C ASP A 495 -18.45 -23.35 -12.36
N GLY A 496 -17.98 -22.49 -11.45
CA GLY A 496 -18.16 -22.65 -10.02
C GLY A 496 -17.32 -23.81 -9.39
N ARG A 497 -16.40 -24.43 -10.17
CA ARG A 497 -15.65 -25.60 -9.68
C ARG A 497 -14.49 -25.25 -8.76
N ASP A 498 -13.88 -24.07 -8.93
CA ASP A 498 -12.68 -23.71 -8.16
C ASP A 498 -12.98 -23.10 -6.77
N ALA A 499 -14.22 -22.71 -6.51
CA ALA A 499 -14.60 -22.19 -5.18
C ALA A 499 -14.48 -23.25 -4.06
N ARG A 500 -14.37 -24.54 -4.40
CA ARG A 500 -14.26 -25.65 -3.44
C ARG A 500 -12.82 -26.07 -3.10
N MET A 501 -11.80 -25.52 -3.76
CA MET A 501 -10.41 -25.93 -3.51
C MET A 501 -9.73 -25.21 -2.34
N PHE A 502 -10.41 -24.33 -1.66
CA PHE A 502 -9.83 -23.51 -0.58
C PHE A 502 -10.63 -23.54 0.74
N CYS A 503 -11.43 -24.60 0.96
CA CYS A 503 -11.98 -24.91 2.29
C CYS A 503 -11.06 -25.83 3.06
#